data_1b3a6231b340755ee47065f59957947d
#
_entry.id   1b3a6231b340755ee47065f59957947d
#
_cell.length_a   1.000
_cell.length_b   1.000
_cell.length_c   1.000
_cell.angle_alpha   90.00
_cell.angle_beta   90.00
_cell.angle_gamma   90.00
#
_symmetry.space_group_name_H-M   'P 1'
#
loop_
_entity.id
_entity.type
_entity.pdbx_description
1 polymer ?
#
loop_
_entity_poly.entity_id
_entity_poly.type
_entity_poly.pdbx_seq_one_letter_code
_entity_poly.pdbx_strand_id
1 'polypeptide(L)'
;MAADVDDRKAVDRSVQAIGAAELEAPVRHALGETSARVTTWRHQAVAYDFLNPSSGGVYRFAGTAVTARGEADWSLILKVTRSPEGGDDPVPAELVETRREAVRWDRELLAYESGFLGSVAGTLVAATCHGGVRREGETGWLWLEDLGGDASGPWPPDRWEHVARALGAFNGSFLVSGDLPDHDWLGRRWLRVWATQLTPYHFGHELPFGRLWDDALVRRAYDAALRDRLERLWMAREDVLAAIEALPQTCAHLDAHRRNLFLRDGAVVAIDWGLLGLSAPGEEIASTLVGTVASGEAGVDEAQALAATLFDGYVTGLRDSGWNGEERDVRLGFAGTAGLRAFSVLRLGLAEDAALPADERLAALEQAAALARVLADLGEEARSLAG
;
A
#
# COMPACT_ATOMS: atom_id res chain seq x y z
N MET A 1 -7.19 14.82 -15.98
CA MET A 1 -5.83 15.25 -16.40
C MET A 1 -5.59 16.74 -16.22
N ALA A 2 -6.43 17.68 -16.67
CA ALA A 2 -6.20 19.12 -16.48
C ALA A 2 -6.43 19.59 -15.03
N ALA A 3 -7.48 19.18 -14.35
CA ALA A 3 -7.76 19.54 -12.96
C ALA A 3 -6.72 18.96 -11.99
N ASP A 4 -6.26 17.73 -12.19
CA ASP A 4 -5.20 17.13 -11.38
C ASP A 4 -3.85 17.87 -11.51
N VAL A 5 -3.56 18.45 -12.66
CA VAL A 5 -2.38 19.30 -12.88
C VAL A 5 -2.50 20.65 -12.16
N ASP A 6 -3.70 21.24 -12.12
CA ASP A 6 -3.92 22.54 -11.44
C ASP A 6 -3.96 22.36 -9.92
N ASP A 7 -4.49 21.27 -9.40
CA ASP A 7 -4.48 20.94 -7.98
C ASP A 7 -3.07 20.63 -7.48
N ARG A 8 -2.26 19.89 -8.24
CA ARG A 8 -0.84 19.70 -7.93
C ARG A 8 -0.08 21.02 -7.89
N LYS A 9 -0.31 21.92 -8.85
CA LYS A 9 0.30 23.25 -8.84
C LYS A 9 -0.14 24.07 -7.63
N ALA A 10 -1.36 23.88 -7.12
CA ALA A 10 -1.84 24.55 -5.91
C ALA A 10 -1.12 24.03 -4.67
N VAL A 11 -0.95 22.70 -4.55
CA VAL A 11 -0.15 22.08 -3.48
C VAL A 11 1.30 22.55 -3.55
N ASP A 12 1.94 22.51 -4.73
CA ASP A 12 3.31 22.96 -4.93
C ASP A 12 3.51 24.41 -4.50
N ARG A 13 2.56 25.30 -4.85
CA ARG A 13 2.60 26.70 -4.40
C ARG A 13 2.50 26.83 -2.89
N SER A 14 1.62 26.05 -2.25
CA SER A 14 1.48 26.03 -0.80
C SER A 14 2.76 25.51 -0.12
N VAL A 15 3.39 24.49 -0.68
CA VAL A 15 4.68 23.96 -0.20
C VAL A 15 5.81 24.99 -0.37
N GLN A 16 5.86 25.69 -1.50
CA GLN A 16 6.83 26.75 -1.75
C GLN A 16 6.68 27.94 -0.80
N ALA A 17 5.47 28.18 -0.29
CA ALA A 17 5.17 29.27 0.64
C ALA A 17 5.55 28.96 2.10
N ILE A 18 6.00 27.73 2.42
CA ILE A 18 6.39 27.35 3.78
C ILE A 18 7.56 28.21 4.25
N GLY A 19 7.34 28.90 5.38
CA GLY A 19 8.35 29.73 6.03
C GLY A 19 8.97 29.09 7.27
N ALA A 20 10.01 29.73 7.81
CA ALA A 20 10.70 29.27 9.02
C ALA A 20 9.75 28.98 10.20
N ALA A 21 8.74 29.83 10.39
CA ALA A 21 7.79 29.69 11.48
C ALA A 21 6.99 28.36 11.43
N GLU A 22 6.69 27.87 10.24
CA GLU A 22 5.99 26.60 10.08
C GLU A 22 6.92 25.39 10.30
N LEU A 23 8.19 25.54 9.98
CA LEU A 23 9.22 24.51 10.14
C LEU A 23 9.70 24.36 11.58
N GLU A 24 9.60 25.43 12.40
CA GLU A 24 10.17 25.42 13.75
C GLU A 24 9.60 24.30 14.63
N ALA A 25 8.27 24.06 14.62
CA ALA A 25 7.67 23.04 15.46
C ALA A 25 8.13 21.61 15.08
N PRO A 26 8.01 21.16 13.83
CA PRO A 26 8.48 19.82 13.45
C PRO A 26 10.00 19.66 13.59
N VAL A 27 10.80 20.71 13.31
CA VAL A 27 12.27 20.65 13.48
C VAL A 27 12.66 20.55 14.95
N ARG A 28 12.02 21.30 15.85
CA ARG A 28 12.23 21.19 17.30
C ARG A 28 11.93 19.79 17.80
N HIS A 29 10.83 19.20 17.32
CA HIS A 29 10.49 17.83 17.69
C HIS A 29 11.52 16.83 17.16
N ALA A 30 11.96 16.97 15.91
CA ALA A 30 12.95 16.09 15.29
C ALA A 30 14.32 16.16 15.97
N LEU A 31 14.76 17.36 16.37
CA LEU A 31 16.03 17.58 17.06
C LEU A 31 15.95 17.29 18.58
N GLY A 32 14.74 17.07 19.13
CA GLY A 32 14.54 16.96 20.59
C GLY A 32 14.95 18.23 21.35
N GLU A 33 14.88 19.41 20.70
CA GLU A 33 15.41 20.67 21.21
C GLU A 33 14.38 21.81 21.05
N THR A 34 13.70 22.15 22.14
CA THR A 34 12.62 23.16 22.12
C THR A 34 13.07 24.57 21.77
N SER A 35 14.36 24.87 21.99
CA SER A 35 14.94 26.18 21.65
C SER A 35 15.45 26.29 20.23
N ALA A 36 15.42 25.20 19.45
CA ALA A 36 15.93 25.19 18.08
C ALA A 36 15.19 26.24 17.20
N ARG A 37 15.97 26.98 16.42
CA ARG A 37 15.50 27.97 15.46
C ARG A 37 16.03 27.65 14.07
N VAL A 38 15.14 27.48 13.10
CA VAL A 38 15.49 27.22 11.71
C VAL A 38 16.21 28.45 11.12
N THR A 39 17.38 28.23 10.55
CA THR A 39 18.21 29.29 9.92
C THR A 39 18.23 29.19 8.42
N THR A 40 18.34 27.99 7.87
CA THR A 40 18.28 27.75 6.43
C THR A 40 17.45 26.53 6.13
N TRP A 41 16.82 26.51 4.94
CA TRP A 41 16.17 25.31 4.43
C TRP A 41 16.08 25.33 2.91
N ARG A 42 15.95 24.14 2.34
CA ARG A 42 15.55 23.87 0.97
C ARG A 42 14.56 22.73 0.97
N HIS A 43 13.76 22.66 -0.07
CA HIS A 43 12.90 21.49 -0.30
C HIS A 43 13.03 20.99 -1.74
N GLN A 44 12.70 19.74 -1.93
CA GLN A 44 12.58 19.09 -3.24
C GLN A 44 11.45 18.08 -3.22
N ALA A 45 10.69 17.99 -4.31
CA ALA A 45 9.72 16.91 -4.48
C ALA A 45 10.45 15.56 -4.55
N VAL A 46 9.94 14.58 -3.84
CA VAL A 46 10.37 13.18 -3.99
C VAL A 46 9.63 12.62 -5.19
N ALA A 47 10.42 12.29 -6.24
CA ALA A 47 9.84 11.73 -7.44
C ALA A 47 9.41 10.28 -7.20
N TYR A 48 8.11 10.02 -7.31
CA TYR A 48 7.57 8.68 -7.43
C TYR A 48 6.22 8.73 -8.18
N ASP A 49 5.84 7.60 -8.79
CA ASP A 49 4.58 7.51 -9.50
C ASP A 49 3.42 7.37 -8.50
N PHE A 50 2.56 8.38 -8.47
CA PHE A 50 1.39 8.39 -7.61
C PHE A 50 0.27 7.58 -8.25
N LEU A 51 -0.05 6.44 -7.67
CA LEU A 51 -1.25 5.65 -8.03
C LEU A 51 -2.46 6.01 -7.15
N ASN A 52 -2.23 6.69 -6.01
CA ASN A 52 -3.28 7.05 -5.07
C ASN A 52 -3.80 8.46 -5.37
N PRO A 53 -5.08 8.63 -5.75
CA PRO A 53 -5.69 9.95 -6.02
C PRO A 53 -5.71 10.87 -4.79
N SER A 54 -5.58 10.32 -3.59
CA SER A 54 -5.50 11.08 -2.34
C SER A 54 -4.09 11.62 -2.05
N SER A 55 -3.09 11.34 -2.90
CA SER A 55 -1.76 11.90 -2.74
C SER A 55 -1.66 13.31 -3.29
N GLY A 56 -1.32 14.28 -2.43
CA GLY A 56 -0.98 15.64 -2.81
C GLY A 56 0.51 15.84 -3.11
N GLY A 57 1.36 14.87 -2.73
CA GLY A 57 2.80 14.92 -2.97
C GLY A 57 3.62 14.56 -1.73
N VAL A 58 4.89 14.26 -1.98
CA VAL A 58 5.89 14.02 -0.95
C VAL A 58 7.09 14.92 -1.21
N TYR A 59 7.56 15.61 -0.19
CA TYR A 59 8.63 16.58 -0.29
C TYR A 59 9.67 16.36 0.81
N ARG A 60 10.93 16.35 0.46
CA ARG A 60 12.03 16.37 1.43
C ARG A 60 12.40 17.81 1.74
N PHE A 61 12.37 18.18 3.00
CA PHE A 61 12.89 19.42 3.55
C PHE A 61 14.17 19.14 4.31
N ALA A 62 15.20 19.94 4.07
CA ALA A 62 16.47 19.82 4.80
C ALA A 62 17.11 21.18 4.97
N GLY A 63 17.82 21.37 6.06
CA GLY A 63 18.47 22.64 6.36
C GLY A 63 19.25 22.60 7.65
N THR A 64 19.51 23.79 8.21
CA THR A 64 20.21 23.99 9.47
C THR A 64 19.34 24.72 10.49
N ALA A 65 19.58 24.44 11.76
CA ALA A 65 18.95 25.13 12.88
C ALA A 65 20.00 25.46 13.95
N VAL A 66 19.86 26.60 14.61
CA VAL A 66 20.64 26.95 15.79
C VAL A 66 19.96 26.35 17.02
N THR A 67 20.72 25.59 17.80
CA THR A 67 20.31 24.94 19.04
C THR A 67 21.13 25.45 20.22
N ALA A 68 20.79 25.06 21.43
CA ALA A 68 21.61 25.37 22.62
C ALA A 68 23.04 24.78 22.53
N ARG A 69 23.24 23.75 21.68
CA ARG A 69 24.54 23.07 21.48
C ARG A 69 25.33 23.57 20.27
N GLY A 70 24.81 24.51 19.54
CA GLY A 70 25.36 25.02 18.29
C GLY A 70 24.46 24.76 17.07
N GLU A 71 25.05 24.85 15.90
CA GLU A 71 24.33 24.57 14.64
C GLU A 71 24.12 23.06 14.46
N ALA A 72 22.93 22.67 14.01
CA ALA A 72 22.56 21.28 13.75
C ALA A 72 21.84 21.16 12.40
N ASP A 73 22.23 20.15 11.62
CA ASP A 73 21.52 19.77 10.39
C ASP A 73 20.23 19.03 10.73
N TRP A 74 19.22 19.20 9.89
CA TRP A 74 17.94 18.49 9.99
C TRP A 74 17.41 18.11 8.61
N SER A 75 16.66 17.01 8.56
CA SER A 75 15.91 16.57 7.39
C SER A 75 14.57 15.96 7.79
N LEU A 76 13.51 16.32 7.07
CA LEU A 76 12.14 15.89 7.28
C LEU A 76 11.47 15.56 5.96
N ILE A 77 10.51 14.66 6.00
CA ILE A 77 9.59 14.39 4.89
C ILE A 77 8.24 15.05 5.20
N LEU A 78 7.79 15.90 4.28
CA LEU A 78 6.41 16.38 4.26
C LEU A 78 5.60 15.51 3.30
N LYS A 79 4.63 14.76 3.83
CA LYS A 79 3.62 14.06 3.04
C LYS A 79 2.34 14.89 3.03
N VAL A 80 1.86 15.20 1.85
CA VAL A 80 0.58 15.91 1.65
C VAL A 80 -0.45 14.90 1.18
N THR A 81 -1.56 14.80 1.90
CA THR A 81 -2.74 14.04 1.49
C THR A 81 -3.88 15.01 1.17
N ARG A 82 -4.80 14.60 0.31
CA ARG A 82 -5.94 15.43 -0.08
C ARG A 82 -7.19 14.59 -0.32
N SER A 83 -8.36 15.21 -0.15
CA SER A 83 -9.61 14.61 -0.59
C SER A 83 -9.59 14.44 -2.12
N PRO A 84 -9.97 13.29 -2.64
CA PRO A 84 -10.08 13.08 -4.09
C PRO A 84 -11.35 13.74 -4.68
N GLU A 85 -12.15 14.42 -3.86
CA GLU A 85 -13.39 15.09 -4.30
C GLU A 85 -13.04 16.33 -5.14
N GLY A 86 -13.57 16.39 -6.36
CA GLY A 86 -13.31 17.49 -7.31
C GLY A 86 -12.30 17.16 -8.41
N GLY A 87 -11.70 15.98 -8.40
CA GLY A 87 -10.84 15.51 -9.51
C GLY A 87 -11.64 15.15 -10.77
N ASP A 88 -10.98 15.17 -11.92
CA ASP A 88 -11.53 14.88 -13.26
C ASP A 88 -11.90 13.40 -13.48
N ASP A 89 -11.79 12.54 -12.47
CA ASP A 89 -12.19 11.14 -12.58
C ASP A 89 -13.61 10.96 -11.99
N PRO A 90 -14.65 11.02 -12.83
CA PRO A 90 -16.03 10.96 -12.39
C PRO A 90 -16.35 9.55 -11.87
N VAL A 91 -16.16 9.34 -10.59
CA VAL A 91 -16.63 8.12 -9.93
C VAL A 91 -18.15 8.07 -10.04
N PRO A 92 -18.75 6.95 -10.50
CA PRO A 92 -20.19 6.77 -10.46
C PRO A 92 -20.75 7.10 -9.08
N ALA A 93 -21.89 7.80 -9.05
CA ALA A 93 -22.47 8.31 -7.79
C ALA A 93 -22.67 7.20 -6.74
N GLU A 94 -22.98 6.00 -7.18
CA GLU A 94 -23.14 4.80 -6.34
C GLU A 94 -21.83 4.31 -5.70
N LEU A 95 -20.68 4.68 -6.22
CA LEU A 95 -19.36 4.27 -5.71
C LEU A 95 -18.65 5.36 -4.90
N VAL A 96 -19.18 6.58 -4.86
CA VAL A 96 -18.53 7.73 -4.18
C VAL A 96 -18.28 7.42 -2.71
N GLU A 97 -19.29 6.98 -1.97
CA GLU A 97 -19.16 6.69 -0.55
C GLU A 97 -18.23 5.50 -0.29
N THR A 98 -18.37 4.44 -1.10
CA THR A 98 -17.51 3.27 -1.02
C THR A 98 -16.04 3.63 -1.26
N ARG A 99 -15.78 4.48 -2.25
CA ARG A 99 -14.43 4.97 -2.54
C ARG A 99 -13.91 5.84 -1.38
N ARG A 100 -14.76 6.71 -0.82
CA ARG A 100 -14.42 7.54 0.34
C ARG A 100 -14.00 6.71 1.54
N GLU A 101 -14.71 5.62 1.84
CA GLU A 101 -14.34 4.67 2.89
C GLU A 101 -13.04 3.94 2.59
N ALA A 102 -12.91 3.36 1.38
CA ALA A 102 -11.77 2.54 0.99
C ALA A 102 -10.47 3.36 0.94
N VAL A 103 -10.54 4.56 0.38
CA VAL A 103 -9.39 5.44 0.16
C VAL A 103 -9.57 6.72 0.98
N ARG A 104 -9.84 6.57 2.26
CA ARG A 104 -10.00 7.70 3.18
C ARG A 104 -8.68 8.49 3.24
N TRP A 105 -8.68 9.68 2.64
CA TRP A 105 -7.50 10.50 2.41
C TRP A 105 -6.79 10.96 3.69
N ASP A 106 -7.52 11.10 4.79
CA ASP A 106 -7.01 11.56 6.08
C ASP A 106 -6.72 10.42 7.08
N ARG A 107 -6.85 9.13 6.66
CA ARG A 107 -6.66 7.99 7.55
C ARG A 107 -5.29 7.97 8.21
N GLU A 108 -4.23 8.17 7.46
CA GLU A 108 -2.87 8.19 8.01
C GLU A 108 -2.67 9.33 9.01
N LEU A 109 -3.20 10.52 8.72
CA LEU A 109 -3.17 11.65 9.66
C LEU A 109 -3.88 11.29 10.97
N LEU A 110 -5.08 10.71 10.88
CA LEU A 110 -5.87 10.26 12.03
C LEU A 110 -5.17 9.16 12.84
N ALA A 111 -4.49 8.24 12.16
CA ALA A 111 -3.73 7.18 12.80
C ALA A 111 -2.57 7.73 13.65
N TYR A 112 -1.89 8.78 13.18
CA TYR A 112 -0.88 9.48 13.98
C TYR A 112 -1.50 10.35 15.08
N GLU A 113 -2.54 11.14 14.78
CA GLU A 113 -3.21 12.02 15.73
C GLU A 113 -3.85 11.26 16.91
N SER A 114 -4.40 10.07 16.66
CA SER A 114 -4.97 9.21 17.71
C SER A 114 -3.94 8.60 18.64
N GLY A 115 -2.65 8.67 18.30
CA GLY A 115 -1.58 7.99 19.02
C GLY A 115 -1.50 6.48 18.73
N PHE A 116 -2.37 5.93 17.88
CA PHE A 116 -2.39 4.50 17.57
C PHE A 116 -1.03 4.03 17.05
N LEU A 117 -0.46 4.73 16.06
CA LEU A 117 0.84 4.36 15.48
C LEU A 117 2.01 4.48 16.49
N GLY A 118 1.92 5.37 17.47
CA GLY A 118 2.88 5.46 18.56
C GLY A 118 2.79 4.31 19.56
N SER A 119 1.66 3.59 19.60
CA SER A 119 1.46 2.41 20.43
C SER A 119 1.89 1.10 19.76
N VAL A 120 2.11 1.11 18.44
CA VAL A 120 2.65 -0.03 17.71
C VAL A 120 4.06 -0.31 18.19
N ALA A 121 4.24 -1.43 18.88
CA ALA A 121 5.49 -1.83 19.46
C ALA A 121 5.96 -3.18 18.93
N GLY A 122 7.27 -3.41 18.95
CA GLY A 122 7.86 -4.66 18.48
C GLY A 122 8.83 -4.45 17.32
N THR A 123 8.89 -5.41 16.42
CA THR A 123 9.78 -5.39 15.24
C THR A 123 9.23 -4.58 14.08
N LEU A 124 7.91 -4.31 14.05
CA LEU A 124 7.27 -3.37 13.12
C LEU A 124 6.98 -2.07 13.88
N VAL A 125 7.40 -0.94 13.32
CA VAL A 125 7.15 0.39 13.87
C VAL A 125 6.74 1.35 12.77
N ALA A 126 5.97 2.38 13.10
CA ALA A 126 5.68 3.47 12.17
C ALA A 126 6.84 4.47 12.14
N ALA A 127 7.03 5.15 11.01
CA ALA A 127 7.92 6.29 10.94
C ALA A 127 7.52 7.36 11.97
N THR A 128 8.51 8.03 12.58
CA THR A 128 8.23 9.07 13.58
C THR A 128 7.51 10.25 12.94
N CYS A 129 6.35 10.63 13.49
CA CYS A 129 5.65 11.84 13.10
C CYS A 129 6.09 13.03 13.97
N HIS A 130 6.59 14.07 13.34
CA HIS A 130 7.03 15.31 13.98
C HIS A 130 5.97 16.41 13.97
N GLY A 131 4.80 16.12 13.41
CA GLY A 131 3.63 16.99 13.43
C GLY A 131 2.68 16.69 12.29
N GLY A 132 1.38 16.84 12.58
CA GLY A 132 0.29 16.71 11.61
C GLY A 132 -0.60 17.92 11.67
N VAL A 133 -1.13 18.37 10.53
CA VAL A 133 -2.06 19.48 10.48
C VAL A 133 -3.04 19.32 9.31
N ARG A 134 -4.31 19.59 9.58
CA ARG A 134 -5.33 19.78 8.54
C ARG A 134 -5.27 21.20 8.03
N ARG A 135 -5.31 21.37 6.72
CA ARG A 135 -5.36 22.68 6.07
C ARG A 135 -6.65 22.86 5.28
N GLU A 136 -6.88 24.07 4.84
CA GLU A 136 -7.99 24.41 3.96
C GLU A 136 -7.99 23.54 2.70
N GLY A 137 -9.18 23.29 2.11
CA GLY A 137 -9.32 22.47 0.91
C GLY A 137 -9.18 20.96 1.17
N GLU A 138 -9.53 20.50 2.40
CA GLU A 138 -9.50 19.09 2.77
C GLU A 138 -8.13 18.43 2.49
N THR A 139 -7.07 19.09 2.94
CA THR A 139 -5.70 18.57 2.83
C THR A 139 -5.13 18.25 4.21
N GLY A 140 -4.35 17.19 4.29
CA GLY A 140 -3.59 16.77 5.46
C GLY A 140 -2.09 16.89 5.20
N TRP A 141 -1.36 17.47 6.13
CA TRP A 141 0.08 17.62 6.05
C TRP A 141 0.72 16.87 7.22
N LEU A 142 1.59 15.91 6.89
CA LEU A 142 2.32 15.09 7.86
C LEU A 142 3.81 15.36 7.72
N TRP A 143 4.43 15.81 8.81
CA TRP A 143 5.88 15.92 8.93
C TRP A 143 6.42 14.63 9.53
N LEU A 144 7.10 13.83 8.71
CA LEU A 144 7.64 12.54 9.09
C LEU A 144 9.17 12.60 9.14
N GLU A 145 9.78 11.68 9.88
CA GLU A 145 11.21 11.49 9.83
C GLU A 145 11.69 11.17 8.42
N ASP A 146 12.85 11.66 8.06
CA ASP A 146 13.51 11.29 6.81
C ASP A 146 14.31 9.99 7.01
N LEU A 147 13.76 8.89 6.55
CA LEU A 147 14.39 7.57 6.61
C LEU A 147 15.58 7.42 5.64
N GLY A 148 15.83 8.46 4.83
CA GLY A 148 16.80 8.40 3.76
C GLY A 148 16.30 7.60 2.56
N GLY A 149 17.23 7.18 1.72
CA GLY A 149 16.98 6.21 0.66
C GLY A 149 17.34 4.82 1.14
N ASP A 150 16.50 3.84 0.92
CA ASP A 150 16.94 2.46 1.07
C ASP A 150 17.90 2.10 -0.09
N ALA A 151 18.86 1.22 0.18
CA ALA A 151 19.80 0.79 -0.83
C ALA A 151 19.04 0.25 -2.06
N SER A 152 19.34 0.80 -3.23
CA SER A 152 18.77 0.36 -4.49
C SER A 152 19.15 -1.10 -4.76
N GLY A 153 18.20 -1.90 -5.21
CA GLY A 153 18.41 -3.28 -5.61
C GLY A 153 17.38 -4.24 -4.99
N PRO A 154 17.29 -5.47 -5.53
CA PRO A 154 16.39 -6.48 -5.02
C PRO A 154 16.77 -6.87 -3.58
N TRP A 155 15.77 -7.12 -2.76
CA TRP A 155 15.99 -7.61 -1.42
C TRP A 155 16.27 -9.12 -1.43
N PRO A 156 17.27 -9.58 -0.67
CA PRO A 156 17.52 -11.01 -0.51
C PRO A 156 16.40 -11.69 0.31
N PRO A 157 16.24 -13.01 0.21
CA PRO A 157 15.15 -13.75 0.88
C PRO A 157 15.08 -13.53 2.40
N ASP A 158 16.21 -13.46 3.09
CA ASP A 158 16.29 -13.24 4.55
C ASP A 158 15.71 -11.89 4.98
N ARG A 159 15.81 -10.88 4.13
CA ARG A 159 15.19 -9.57 4.36
C ARG A 159 13.66 -9.66 4.23
N TRP A 160 13.16 -10.39 3.24
CA TRP A 160 11.74 -10.64 3.08
C TRP A 160 11.16 -11.46 4.22
N GLU A 161 11.87 -12.50 4.66
CA GLU A 161 11.50 -13.30 5.83
C GLU A 161 11.40 -12.42 7.09
N HIS A 162 12.40 -11.55 7.33
CA HIS A 162 12.39 -10.63 8.47
C HIS A 162 11.20 -9.67 8.44
N VAL A 163 10.89 -9.09 7.28
CA VAL A 163 9.73 -8.21 7.08
C VAL A 163 8.43 -8.98 7.33
N ALA A 164 8.27 -10.14 6.72
CA ALA A 164 7.07 -10.95 6.89
C ALA A 164 6.85 -11.36 8.36
N ARG A 165 7.94 -11.71 9.07
CA ARG A 165 7.91 -12.01 10.51
C ARG A 165 7.48 -10.80 11.35
N ALA A 166 7.97 -9.60 11.01
CA ALA A 166 7.55 -8.38 11.70
C ALA A 166 6.06 -8.06 11.47
N LEU A 167 5.57 -8.20 10.23
CA LEU A 167 4.14 -8.05 9.90
C LEU A 167 3.28 -9.11 10.61
N GLY A 168 3.73 -10.37 10.63
CA GLY A 168 3.06 -11.45 11.35
C GLY A 168 2.99 -11.21 12.85
N ALA A 169 4.06 -10.72 13.48
CA ALA A 169 4.07 -10.39 14.89
C ALA A 169 3.12 -9.23 15.22
N PHE A 170 3.07 -8.20 14.37
CA PHE A 170 2.13 -7.09 14.51
C PHE A 170 0.68 -7.56 14.41
N ASN A 171 0.31 -8.28 13.35
CA ASN A 171 -1.04 -8.80 13.18
C ASN A 171 -1.40 -9.80 14.29
N GLY A 172 -0.46 -10.66 14.67
CA GLY A 172 -0.63 -11.67 15.72
C GLY A 172 -0.94 -11.08 17.09
N SER A 173 -0.42 -9.88 17.40
CA SER A 173 -0.71 -9.21 18.66
C SER A 173 -2.20 -8.94 18.87
N PHE A 174 -2.92 -8.56 17.80
CA PHE A 174 -4.37 -8.35 17.84
C PHE A 174 -5.16 -9.66 17.87
N LEU A 175 -4.68 -10.70 17.16
CA LEU A 175 -5.31 -12.02 17.18
C LEU A 175 -5.22 -12.68 18.57
N VAL A 176 -4.15 -12.41 19.31
CA VAL A 176 -3.92 -12.96 20.65
C VAL A 176 -4.67 -12.17 21.72
N SER A 177 -4.63 -10.85 21.66
CA SER A 177 -5.34 -10.00 22.63
C SER A 177 -6.84 -10.04 22.44
N GLY A 178 -7.31 -10.18 21.18
CA GLY A 178 -8.71 -10.01 20.81
C GLY A 178 -9.19 -8.54 20.85
N ASP A 179 -8.31 -7.61 21.22
CA ASP A 179 -8.61 -6.19 21.33
C ASP A 179 -8.36 -5.49 20.00
N LEU A 180 -9.34 -5.53 19.10
CA LEU A 180 -9.27 -4.80 17.85
C LEU A 180 -9.52 -3.31 18.09
N PRO A 181 -8.74 -2.42 17.45
CA PRO A 181 -8.98 -0.99 17.56
C PRO A 181 -10.35 -0.64 16.94
N ASP A 182 -11.14 0.15 17.67
CA ASP A 182 -12.47 0.59 17.24
C ASP A 182 -12.48 2.09 16.90
N HIS A 183 -11.75 2.43 15.83
CA HIS A 183 -11.76 3.77 15.28
C HIS A 183 -12.62 3.81 14.00
N ASP A 184 -13.38 4.89 13.83
CA ASP A 184 -14.25 5.11 12.67
C ASP A 184 -13.48 5.34 11.36
N TRP A 185 -12.22 5.70 11.45
CA TRP A 185 -11.33 5.90 10.31
C TRP A 185 -10.62 4.62 9.84
N LEU A 186 -10.65 3.51 10.59
CA LEU A 186 -10.05 2.25 10.18
C LEU A 186 -10.75 1.68 8.93
N GLY A 187 -9.94 1.18 7.99
CA GLY A 187 -10.46 0.45 6.84
C GLY A 187 -11.17 -0.83 7.27
N ARG A 188 -12.33 -1.09 6.68
CA ARG A 188 -13.08 -2.33 6.91
C ARG A 188 -13.42 -2.95 5.56
N ARG A 189 -13.29 -4.28 5.43
CA ARG A 189 -13.62 -5.00 4.20
C ARG A 189 -12.92 -4.47 2.95
N TRP A 190 -11.68 -4.02 3.09
CA TRP A 190 -10.91 -3.42 1.99
C TRP A 190 -10.86 -4.36 0.78
N LEU A 191 -10.56 -5.66 0.99
CA LEU A 191 -10.48 -6.64 -0.11
C LEU A 191 -11.79 -6.75 -0.89
N ARG A 192 -12.94 -6.81 -0.19
CA ARG A 192 -14.25 -6.87 -0.84
C ARG A 192 -14.49 -5.65 -1.72
N VAL A 193 -14.30 -4.45 -1.16
CA VAL A 193 -14.47 -3.19 -1.89
C VAL A 193 -13.55 -3.15 -3.10
N TRP A 194 -12.30 -3.54 -2.91
CA TRP A 194 -11.33 -3.60 -3.99
C TRP A 194 -11.76 -4.58 -5.09
N ALA A 195 -12.08 -5.82 -4.76
CA ALA A 195 -12.38 -6.87 -5.72
C ALA A 195 -13.72 -6.66 -6.45
N THR A 196 -14.75 -6.12 -5.77
CA THR A 196 -16.11 -6.07 -6.33
C THR A 196 -16.51 -4.72 -6.89
N GLN A 197 -15.82 -3.65 -6.50
CA GLN A 197 -16.20 -2.28 -6.86
C GLN A 197 -15.05 -1.51 -7.54
N LEU A 198 -13.89 -1.40 -6.88
CA LEU A 198 -12.80 -0.61 -7.42
C LEU A 198 -12.10 -1.29 -8.59
N THR A 199 -11.86 -2.58 -8.53
CA THR A 199 -11.24 -3.33 -9.64
C THR A 199 -12.08 -3.25 -10.92
N PRO A 200 -13.39 -3.54 -10.92
CA PRO A 200 -14.24 -3.36 -12.11
C PRO A 200 -14.26 -1.92 -12.61
N TYR A 201 -14.26 -0.94 -11.71
CA TYR A 201 -14.25 0.46 -12.09
C TYR A 201 -12.92 0.91 -12.74
N HIS A 202 -11.77 0.61 -12.10
CA HIS A 202 -10.46 1.05 -12.58
C HIS A 202 -9.97 0.30 -13.81
N PHE A 203 -10.32 -0.97 -13.96
CA PHE A 203 -9.87 -1.82 -15.06
C PHE A 203 -10.93 -2.01 -16.14
N GLY A 204 -12.01 -1.24 -16.06
CA GLY A 204 -13.11 -1.24 -17.01
C GLY A 204 -14.15 -2.34 -16.75
N HIS A 205 -15.39 -2.09 -17.19
CA HIS A 205 -16.50 -3.06 -17.12
C HIS A 205 -16.25 -4.34 -17.95
N GLU A 206 -15.05 -4.46 -18.52
CA GLU A 206 -14.62 -5.54 -19.39
C GLU A 206 -14.04 -6.74 -18.64
N LEU A 207 -13.89 -6.64 -17.32
CA LEU A 207 -13.54 -7.81 -16.50
C LEU A 207 -14.77 -8.70 -16.27
N PRO A 208 -14.62 -9.99 -16.49
CA PRO A 208 -13.46 -10.73 -16.99
C PRO A 208 -13.48 -11.00 -18.49
N PHE A 209 -14.49 -10.54 -19.28
CA PHE A 209 -14.80 -11.05 -20.61
C PHE A 209 -15.09 -9.95 -21.66
N GLY A 210 -14.59 -8.74 -21.50
CA GLY A 210 -14.80 -7.65 -22.43
C GLY A 210 -14.01 -7.78 -23.74
N ARG A 211 -14.21 -6.82 -24.64
CA ARG A 211 -13.62 -6.80 -25.99
C ARG A 211 -12.09 -6.88 -26.03
N LEU A 212 -11.39 -6.39 -24.98
CA LEU A 212 -9.94 -6.44 -24.93
C LEU A 212 -9.39 -7.87 -24.91
N TRP A 213 -10.15 -8.84 -24.40
CA TRP A 213 -9.77 -10.25 -24.46
C TRP A 213 -9.74 -10.83 -25.87
N ASP A 214 -10.36 -10.13 -26.84
CA ASP A 214 -10.34 -10.52 -28.26
C ASP A 214 -9.18 -9.88 -29.04
N ASP A 215 -8.45 -8.95 -28.41
CA ASP A 215 -7.25 -8.37 -29.02
C ASP A 215 -6.15 -9.41 -29.28
N ALA A 216 -5.42 -9.26 -30.38
CA ALA A 216 -4.42 -10.23 -30.81
C ALA A 216 -3.21 -10.29 -29.86
N LEU A 217 -2.78 -9.15 -29.27
CA LEU A 217 -1.68 -9.10 -28.31
C LEU A 217 -2.09 -9.75 -26.98
N VAL A 218 -3.34 -9.47 -26.53
CA VAL A 218 -3.88 -10.07 -25.30
C VAL A 218 -4.01 -11.58 -25.46
N ARG A 219 -4.57 -12.08 -26.57
CA ARG A 219 -4.68 -13.54 -26.83
C ARG A 219 -3.32 -14.23 -26.89
N ARG A 220 -2.29 -13.53 -27.34
CA ARG A 220 -0.94 -14.05 -27.38
C ARG A 220 -0.31 -14.16 -25.99
N ALA A 221 -0.52 -13.15 -25.13
CA ALA A 221 0.02 -13.10 -23.78
C ALA A 221 -0.75 -14.01 -22.80
N TYR A 222 -2.09 -13.98 -22.90
CA TYR A 222 -3.02 -14.73 -22.04
C TYR A 222 -3.63 -15.89 -22.83
N ASP A 223 -3.07 -17.07 -22.70
CA ASP A 223 -3.60 -18.27 -23.36
C ASP A 223 -5.00 -18.64 -22.83
N ALA A 224 -5.71 -19.51 -23.57
CA ALA A 224 -7.06 -19.92 -23.21
C ALA A 224 -7.13 -20.57 -21.81
N ALA A 225 -6.11 -21.33 -21.42
CA ALA A 225 -6.09 -22.00 -20.11
C ALA A 225 -6.02 -21.00 -18.95
N LEU A 226 -5.18 -19.96 -19.06
CA LEU A 226 -5.11 -18.89 -18.06
C LEU A 226 -6.43 -18.10 -18.02
N ARG A 227 -6.99 -17.77 -19.17
CA ARG A 227 -8.29 -17.08 -19.26
C ARG A 227 -9.39 -17.86 -18.55
N ASP A 228 -9.53 -19.16 -18.83
CA ASP A 228 -10.52 -20.03 -18.19
C ASP A 228 -10.34 -20.10 -16.67
N ARG A 229 -9.09 -20.09 -16.20
CA ARG A 229 -8.78 -20.07 -14.75
C ARG A 229 -9.21 -18.78 -14.09
N LEU A 230 -8.87 -17.65 -14.69
CA LEU A 230 -9.29 -16.32 -14.22
C LEU A 230 -10.82 -16.19 -14.21
N GLU A 231 -11.50 -16.72 -15.23
CA GLU A 231 -12.95 -16.75 -15.29
C GLU A 231 -13.57 -17.51 -14.12
N ARG A 232 -13.09 -18.73 -13.89
CA ARG A 232 -13.57 -19.53 -12.74
C ARG A 232 -13.32 -18.85 -11.40
N LEU A 233 -12.18 -18.17 -11.24
CA LEU A 233 -11.86 -17.43 -10.02
C LEU A 233 -12.80 -16.22 -9.85
N TRP A 234 -13.04 -15.48 -10.94
CA TRP A 234 -13.98 -14.35 -10.91
C TRP A 234 -15.40 -14.79 -10.52
N MET A 235 -15.86 -15.88 -11.08
CA MET A 235 -17.19 -16.43 -10.75
C MET A 235 -17.30 -16.90 -9.30
N ALA A 236 -16.20 -17.39 -8.72
CA ALA A 236 -16.14 -17.84 -7.34
C ALA A 236 -15.76 -16.74 -6.33
N ARG A 237 -15.55 -15.49 -6.77
CA ARG A 237 -15.01 -14.41 -5.91
C ARG A 237 -15.82 -14.15 -4.65
N GLU A 238 -17.15 -14.22 -4.74
CA GLU A 238 -18.04 -13.98 -3.59
C GLU A 238 -17.90 -15.08 -2.53
N ASP A 239 -17.74 -16.33 -2.94
CA ASP A 239 -17.54 -17.46 -2.02
C ASP A 239 -16.18 -17.34 -1.34
N VAL A 240 -15.13 -16.98 -2.09
CA VAL A 240 -13.78 -16.76 -1.55
C VAL A 240 -13.78 -15.56 -0.57
N LEU A 241 -14.42 -14.45 -0.94
CA LEU A 241 -14.55 -13.28 -0.07
C LEU A 241 -15.30 -13.62 1.22
N ALA A 242 -16.42 -14.34 1.12
CA ALA A 242 -17.21 -14.74 2.29
C ALA A 242 -16.40 -15.66 3.23
N ALA A 243 -15.61 -16.59 2.67
CA ALA A 243 -14.76 -17.48 3.45
C ALA A 243 -13.64 -16.70 4.18
N ILE A 244 -13.00 -15.72 3.52
CA ILE A 244 -11.98 -14.85 4.15
C ILE A 244 -12.62 -13.98 5.24
N GLU A 245 -13.77 -13.38 4.98
CA GLU A 245 -14.47 -12.52 5.96
C GLU A 245 -14.97 -13.28 7.20
N ALA A 246 -15.13 -14.61 7.09
CA ALA A 246 -15.49 -15.45 8.23
C ALA A 246 -14.30 -15.79 9.15
N LEU A 247 -13.06 -15.51 8.72
CA LEU A 247 -11.84 -15.72 9.51
C LEU A 247 -11.75 -14.73 10.68
N PRO A 248 -11.00 -15.07 11.75
CA PRO A 248 -10.64 -14.11 12.78
C PRO A 248 -10.04 -12.85 12.18
N GLN A 249 -10.34 -11.68 12.74
CA GLN A 249 -9.86 -10.41 12.24
C GLN A 249 -8.66 -9.91 13.03
N THR A 250 -7.77 -9.22 12.35
CA THR A 250 -6.60 -8.52 12.90
C THR A 250 -6.55 -7.09 12.39
N CYS A 251 -5.66 -6.28 12.96
CA CYS A 251 -5.32 -4.97 12.41
C CYS A 251 -4.07 -5.10 11.54
N ALA A 252 -4.09 -4.55 10.34
CA ALA A 252 -3.05 -4.69 9.34
C ALA A 252 -2.78 -3.38 8.58
N HIS A 253 -1.55 -3.21 8.09
CA HIS A 253 -1.13 -2.07 7.28
C HIS A 253 -1.78 -2.08 5.88
N LEU A 254 -1.91 -3.24 5.27
CA LEU A 254 -2.54 -3.57 3.98
C LEU A 254 -1.87 -2.99 2.72
N ASP A 255 -0.80 -2.21 2.88
CA ASP A 255 0.02 -1.67 1.79
C ASP A 255 1.52 -1.85 2.03
N ALA A 256 1.90 -2.89 2.75
CA ALA A 256 3.27 -3.18 3.16
C ALA A 256 4.12 -3.75 2.00
N HIS A 257 4.18 -3.04 0.87
CA HIS A 257 5.08 -3.40 -0.23
C HIS A 257 6.48 -2.78 -0.04
N ARG A 258 7.44 -3.20 -0.87
CA ARG A 258 8.85 -2.85 -0.79
C ARG A 258 9.13 -1.35 -0.55
N ARG A 259 8.39 -0.47 -1.23
CA ARG A 259 8.63 0.99 -1.16
C ARG A 259 8.14 1.64 0.13
N ASN A 260 7.26 0.94 0.88
CA ASN A 260 6.70 1.42 2.13
C ASN A 260 7.42 0.86 3.36
N LEU A 261 8.51 0.08 3.16
CA LEU A 261 9.22 -0.62 4.23
C LEU A 261 10.71 -0.29 4.25
N PHE A 262 11.22 0.04 5.41
CA PHE A 262 12.63 0.35 5.66
C PHE A 262 13.16 -0.52 6.80
N LEU A 263 14.45 -0.85 6.76
CA LEU A 263 15.11 -1.57 7.84
C LEU A 263 16.06 -0.63 8.58
N ARG A 264 15.85 -0.48 9.88
CA ARG A 264 16.69 0.33 10.75
C ARG A 264 16.89 -0.37 12.09
N ASP A 265 18.13 -0.58 12.46
CA ASP A 265 18.52 -1.15 13.77
C ASP A 265 17.79 -2.46 14.15
N GLY A 266 17.51 -3.29 13.16
CA GLY A 266 16.79 -4.55 13.32
C GLY A 266 15.26 -4.43 13.36
N ALA A 267 14.71 -3.22 13.32
CA ALA A 267 13.27 -2.99 13.17
C ALA A 267 12.88 -2.76 11.71
N VAL A 268 11.64 -3.11 11.38
CA VAL A 268 10.98 -2.74 10.13
C VAL A 268 10.20 -1.45 10.37
N VAL A 269 10.60 -0.37 9.71
CA VAL A 269 9.89 0.90 9.77
C VAL A 269 8.95 0.99 8.59
N ALA A 270 7.65 1.09 8.85
CA ALA A 270 6.62 1.20 7.82
C ALA A 270 6.15 2.66 7.67
N ILE A 271 5.92 3.07 6.42
CA ILE A 271 5.32 4.34 6.03
C ILE A 271 4.06 4.09 5.21
N ASP A 272 3.28 5.13 4.95
CA ASP A 272 2.05 5.07 4.15
C ASP A 272 0.95 4.18 4.77
N TRP A 273 0.50 4.55 5.96
CA TRP A 273 -0.57 3.88 6.69
C TRP A 273 -1.98 4.22 6.17
N GLY A 274 -2.08 4.73 4.94
CA GLY A 274 -3.34 5.14 4.32
C GLY A 274 -4.36 4.01 4.12
N LEU A 275 -3.92 2.74 4.10
CA LEU A 275 -4.82 1.57 4.01
C LEU A 275 -5.00 0.83 5.35
N LEU A 276 -4.41 1.34 6.45
CA LEU A 276 -4.55 0.72 7.77
C LEU A 276 -6.00 0.30 8.06
N GLY A 277 -6.21 -0.96 8.41
CA GLY A 277 -7.57 -1.48 8.57
C GLY A 277 -7.65 -2.86 9.21
N LEU A 278 -8.87 -3.35 9.33
CA LEU A 278 -9.15 -4.72 9.77
C LEU A 278 -9.12 -5.67 8.57
N SER A 279 -8.50 -6.83 8.76
CA SER A 279 -8.36 -7.87 7.74
C SER A 279 -8.27 -9.26 8.36
N ALA A 280 -8.39 -10.29 7.54
CA ALA A 280 -8.05 -11.65 7.96
C ALA A 280 -6.52 -11.86 7.99
N PRO A 281 -6.02 -12.81 8.80
CA PRO A 281 -4.60 -13.16 8.78
C PRO A 281 -4.20 -13.68 7.39
N GLY A 282 -3.04 -13.22 6.90
CA GLY A 282 -2.54 -13.55 5.55
C GLY A 282 -2.87 -12.52 4.47
N GLU A 283 -3.91 -11.68 4.60
CA GLU A 283 -4.21 -10.62 3.63
C GLU A 283 -3.04 -9.62 3.51
N GLU A 284 -2.39 -9.30 4.61
CA GLU A 284 -1.24 -8.40 4.68
C GLU A 284 -0.14 -8.80 3.70
N ILE A 285 0.34 -10.05 3.81
CA ILE A 285 1.45 -10.54 2.98
C ILE A 285 1.05 -10.82 1.54
N ALA A 286 -0.23 -11.05 1.25
CA ALA A 286 -0.72 -11.08 -0.12
C ALA A 286 -0.58 -9.71 -0.79
N SER A 287 -0.88 -8.63 -0.07
CA SER A 287 -0.67 -7.26 -0.52
C SER A 287 0.82 -6.96 -0.74
N THR A 288 1.68 -7.43 0.16
CA THR A 288 3.14 -7.33 0.03
C THR A 288 3.64 -8.03 -1.23
N LEU A 289 3.23 -9.28 -1.48
CA LEU A 289 3.60 -10.04 -2.67
C LEU A 289 3.19 -9.32 -3.96
N VAL A 290 1.89 -9.04 -4.08
CA VAL A 290 1.34 -8.46 -5.32
C VAL A 290 1.89 -7.07 -5.57
N GLY A 291 1.96 -6.21 -4.55
CA GLY A 291 2.50 -4.86 -4.67
C GLY A 291 3.97 -4.85 -5.09
N THR A 292 4.79 -5.71 -4.49
CA THR A 292 6.23 -5.81 -4.77
C THR A 292 6.51 -6.29 -6.19
N VAL A 293 5.84 -7.35 -6.65
CA VAL A 293 6.08 -7.89 -8.01
C VAL A 293 5.45 -6.97 -9.07
N ALA A 294 4.25 -6.45 -8.84
CA ALA A 294 3.59 -5.56 -9.78
C ALA A 294 4.32 -4.22 -9.99
N SER A 295 5.05 -3.74 -8.97
CA SER A 295 5.88 -2.53 -9.07
C SER A 295 7.29 -2.79 -9.64
N GLY A 296 7.61 -4.04 -9.96
CA GLY A 296 8.92 -4.43 -10.51
C GLY A 296 10.06 -4.44 -9.47
N GLU A 297 9.73 -4.44 -8.17
CA GLU A 297 10.72 -4.51 -7.08
C GLU A 297 11.21 -5.96 -6.82
N ALA A 298 10.51 -6.95 -7.35
CA ALA A 298 10.94 -8.34 -7.48
C ALA A 298 10.53 -8.87 -8.85
N GLY A 299 11.31 -9.82 -9.39
CA GLY A 299 11.01 -10.48 -10.65
C GLY A 299 9.77 -11.36 -10.55
N VAL A 300 9.03 -11.49 -11.65
CA VAL A 300 7.87 -12.39 -11.70
C VAL A 300 8.27 -13.86 -11.59
N ASP A 301 9.46 -14.19 -12.05
CA ASP A 301 10.08 -15.53 -11.93
C ASP A 301 10.44 -15.88 -10.48
N GLU A 302 10.63 -14.88 -9.62
CA GLU A 302 10.88 -15.02 -8.18
C GLU A 302 9.57 -15.08 -7.37
N ALA A 303 8.42 -14.78 -7.97
CA ALA A 303 7.16 -14.58 -7.25
C ALA A 303 6.72 -15.78 -6.41
N GLN A 304 6.92 -17.02 -6.87
CA GLN A 304 6.58 -18.22 -6.10
C GLN A 304 7.50 -18.42 -4.90
N ALA A 305 8.80 -18.18 -5.07
CA ALA A 305 9.77 -18.27 -3.97
C ALA A 305 9.50 -17.15 -2.94
N LEU A 306 9.22 -15.93 -3.41
CA LEU A 306 8.84 -14.82 -2.55
C LEU A 306 7.55 -15.13 -1.78
N ALA A 307 6.52 -15.70 -2.43
CA ALA A 307 5.28 -16.09 -1.79
C ALA A 307 5.50 -17.09 -0.64
N ALA A 308 6.36 -18.10 -0.84
CA ALA A 308 6.73 -19.05 0.20
C ALA A 308 7.48 -18.38 1.35
N THR A 309 8.50 -17.56 1.06
CA THR A 309 9.27 -16.82 2.06
C THR A 309 8.39 -15.89 2.91
N LEU A 310 7.48 -15.16 2.26
CA LEU A 310 6.54 -14.27 2.96
C LEU A 310 5.59 -15.06 3.86
N PHE A 311 5.05 -16.18 3.37
CA PHE A 311 4.14 -17.00 4.14
C PHE A 311 4.82 -17.60 5.38
N ASP A 312 5.96 -18.23 5.22
CA ASP A 312 6.70 -18.91 6.31
C ASP A 312 7.16 -17.88 7.37
N GLY A 313 7.70 -16.74 6.92
CA GLY A 313 8.09 -15.65 7.82
C GLY A 313 6.89 -15.09 8.60
N TYR A 314 5.77 -14.87 7.93
CA TYR A 314 4.55 -14.33 8.55
C TYR A 314 3.98 -15.28 9.61
N VAL A 315 3.85 -16.58 9.28
CA VAL A 315 3.41 -17.61 10.24
C VAL A 315 4.35 -17.65 11.44
N THR A 316 5.67 -17.57 11.21
CA THR A 316 6.65 -17.49 12.30
C THR A 316 6.38 -16.28 13.19
N GLY A 317 6.12 -15.10 12.61
CA GLY A 317 5.79 -13.89 13.36
C GLY A 317 4.48 -14.00 14.16
N LEU A 318 3.44 -14.62 13.58
CA LEU A 318 2.22 -14.93 14.32
C LEU A 318 2.50 -15.82 15.54
N ARG A 319 3.32 -16.86 15.38
CA ARG A 319 3.71 -17.76 16.48
C ARG A 319 4.53 -17.03 17.56
N ASP A 320 5.44 -16.14 17.17
CA ASP A 320 6.23 -15.32 18.09
C ASP A 320 5.35 -14.42 18.99
N SER A 321 4.21 -13.95 18.48
CA SER A 321 3.24 -13.19 19.27
C SER A 321 2.41 -14.04 20.24
N GLY A 322 2.54 -15.37 20.18
CA GLY A 322 1.76 -16.32 20.97
C GLY A 322 0.47 -16.82 20.27
N TRP A 323 0.26 -16.46 19.01
CA TRP A 323 -0.88 -16.99 18.26
C TRP A 323 -0.75 -18.51 18.03
N ASN A 324 -1.83 -19.25 18.27
CA ASN A 324 -1.88 -20.71 18.17
C ASN A 324 -3.02 -21.24 17.26
N GLY A 325 -3.57 -20.36 16.41
CA GLY A 325 -4.62 -20.74 15.45
C GLY A 325 -4.10 -21.60 14.31
N GLU A 326 -5.00 -21.91 13.38
CA GLU A 326 -4.74 -22.83 12.28
C GLU A 326 -4.03 -22.13 11.11
N GLU A 327 -2.93 -22.69 10.64
CA GLU A 327 -2.20 -22.17 9.47
C GLU A 327 -3.05 -22.21 8.19
N ARG A 328 -4.03 -23.11 8.11
CA ARG A 328 -5.02 -23.17 7.03
C ARG A 328 -5.77 -21.85 6.89
N ASP A 329 -6.11 -21.19 7.99
CA ASP A 329 -6.83 -19.91 7.99
C ASP A 329 -5.94 -18.80 7.41
N VAL A 330 -4.69 -18.75 7.84
CA VAL A 330 -3.69 -17.83 7.27
C VAL A 330 -3.50 -18.08 5.78
N ARG A 331 -3.44 -19.36 5.39
CA ARG A 331 -3.28 -19.75 3.99
C ARG A 331 -4.47 -19.36 3.13
N LEU A 332 -5.70 -19.48 3.66
CA LEU A 332 -6.92 -19.03 2.98
C LEU A 332 -6.90 -17.51 2.79
N GLY A 333 -6.58 -16.74 3.83
CA GLY A 333 -6.48 -15.28 3.74
C GLY A 333 -5.42 -14.84 2.72
N PHE A 334 -4.22 -15.46 2.76
CA PHE A 334 -3.14 -15.18 1.82
C PHE A 334 -3.50 -15.53 0.38
N ALA A 335 -3.85 -16.79 0.15
CA ALA A 335 -4.10 -17.31 -1.19
C ALA A 335 -5.34 -16.68 -1.85
N GLY A 336 -6.39 -16.44 -1.06
CA GLY A 336 -7.61 -15.81 -1.55
C GLY A 336 -7.41 -14.35 -1.92
N THR A 337 -6.71 -13.60 -1.08
CA THR A 337 -6.40 -12.19 -1.36
C THR A 337 -5.49 -12.06 -2.58
N ALA A 338 -4.42 -12.85 -2.65
CA ALA A 338 -3.51 -12.85 -3.79
C ALA A 338 -4.25 -13.23 -5.08
N GLY A 339 -5.07 -14.28 -5.04
CA GLY A 339 -5.87 -14.74 -6.17
C GLY A 339 -6.84 -13.67 -6.67
N LEU A 340 -7.60 -13.02 -5.79
CA LEU A 340 -8.54 -11.96 -6.16
C LEU A 340 -7.83 -10.71 -6.69
N ARG A 341 -6.59 -10.45 -6.27
CA ARG A 341 -5.78 -9.36 -6.81
C ARG A 341 -5.20 -9.65 -8.21
N ALA A 342 -5.31 -10.89 -8.74
CA ALA A 342 -4.91 -11.21 -10.10
C ALA A 342 -5.57 -10.27 -11.13
N PHE A 343 -6.79 -9.82 -10.88
CA PHE A 343 -7.52 -8.93 -11.77
C PHE A 343 -6.95 -7.50 -11.82
N SER A 344 -6.23 -7.08 -10.77
CA SER A 344 -5.60 -5.75 -10.72
C SER A 344 -4.29 -5.66 -11.49
N VAL A 345 -3.70 -6.78 -11.90
CA VAL A 345 -2.40 -6.81 -12.59
C VAL A 345 -2.48 -7.14 -14.08
N LEU A 346 -3.68 -7.32 -14.63
CA LEU A 346 -3.86 -7.81 -16.02
C LEU A 346 -3.35 -6.86 -17.11
N ARG A 347 -3.37 -5.54 -16.88
CA ARG A 347 -2.87 -4.51 -17.80
C ARG A 347 -3.44 -4.59 -19.23
N LEU A 348 -4.63 -5.11 -19.42
CA LEU A 348 -5.24 -5.34 -20.74
C LEU A 348 -5.28 -4.08 -21.62
N GLY A 349 -5.46 -2.90 -21.02
CA GLY A 349 -5.48 -1.61 -21.72
C GLY A 349 -4.19 -1.27 -22.48
N LEU A 350 -3.06 -1.92 -22.13
CA LEU A 350 -1.82 -1.77 -22.91
C LEU A 350 -1.95 -2.22 -24.36
N ALA A 351 -2.89 -3.12 -24.66
CA ALA A 351 -3.13 -3.57 -26.03
C ALA A 351 -3.48 -2.41 -26.97
N GLU A 352 -4.16 -1.39 -26.46
CA GLU A 352 -4.61 -0.21 -27.20
C GLU A 352 -3.72 1.03 -27.02
N ASP A 353 -2.64 0.94 -26.24
CA ASP A 353 -1.74 2.07 -26.02
C ASP A 353 -0.87 2.35 -27.26
N ALA A 354 -1.33 3.29 -28.07
CA ALA A 354 -0.63 3.69 -29.29
C ALA A 354 0.70 4.44 -29.03
N ALA A 355 0.98 4.84 -27.80
CA ALA A 355 2.25 5.51 -27.45
C ALA A 355 3.42 4.52 -27.36
N LEU A 356 3.12 3.22 -27.17
CA LEU A 356 4.12 2.17 -27.07
C LEU A 356 4.21 1.32 -28.35
N PRO A 357 5.41 0.90 -28.78
CA PRO A 357 5.59 -0.10 -29.83
C PRO A 357 4.89 -1.43 -29.51
N ALA A 358 4.46 -2.17 -30.52
CA ALA A 358 3.68 -3.41 -30.35
C ALA A 358 4.46 -4.51 -29.61
N ASP A 359 5.76 -4.58 -29.81
CA ASP A 359 6.66 -5.52 -29.12
C ASP A 359 6.83 -5.18 -27.65
N GLU A 360 6.93 -3.90 -27.29
CA GLU A 360 6.96 -3.45 -25.89
C GLU A 360 5.63 -3.71 -25.17
N ARG A 361 4.50 -3.43 -25.85
CA ARG A 361 3.17 -3.76 -25.33
C ARG A 361 3.01 -5.26 -25.06
N LEU A 362 3.43 -6.08 -26.02
CA LEU A 362 3.38 -7.53 -25.86
C LEU A 362 4.25 -8.00 -24.70
N ALA A 363 5.49 -7.53 -24.58
CA ALA A 363 6.38 -7.89 -23.48
C ALA A 363 5.78 -7.54 -22.12
N ALA A 364 5.17 -6.35 -21.99
CA ALA A 364 4.51 -5.93 -20.76
C ALA A 364 3.26 -6.76 -20.43
N LEU A 365 2.48 -7.15 -21.47
CA LEU A 365 1.34 -8.06 -21.30
C LEU A 365 1.79 -9.48 -20.90
N GLU A 366 2.88 -9.99 -21.47
CA GLU A 366 3.43 -11.30 -21.14
C GLU A 366 3.95 -11.33 -19.68
N GLN A 367 4.58 -10.25 -19.18
CA GLN A 367 4.94 -10.11 -17.77
C GLN A 367 3.71 -10.10 -16.85
N ALA A 368 2.69 -9.32 -17.21
CA ALA A 368 1.44 -9.28 -16.46
C ALA A 368 0.74 -10.64 -16.43
N ALA A 369 0.72 -11.37 -17.57
CA ALA A 369 0.16 -12.70 -17.65
C ALA A 369 0.96 -13.72 -16.82
N ALA A 370 2.28 -13.59 -16.76
CA ALA A 370 3.11 -14.46 -15.93
C ALA A 370 2.80 -14.28 -14.44
N LEU A 371 2.66 -13.03 -13.97
CA LEU A 371 2.20 -12.76 -12.60
C LEU A 371 0.77 -13.28 -12.37
N ALA A 372 -0.15 -13.03 -13.30
CA ALA A 372 -1.51 -13.50 -13.21
C ALA A 372 -1.61 -15.04 -13.10
N ARG A 373 -0.68 -15.81 -13.70
CA ARG A 373 -0.61 -17.28 -13.55
C ARG A 373 -0.29 -17.67 -12.10
N VAL A 374 0.72 -17.05 -11.50
CA VAL A 374 1.09 -17.30 -10.08
C VAL A 374 -0.09 -16.98 -9.16
N LEU A 375 -0.76 -15.84 -9.39
CA LEU A 375 -1.90 -15.44 -8.58
C LEU A 375 -3.13 -16.33 -8.81
N ALA A 376 -3.31 -16.85 -10.03
CA ALA A 376 -4.37 -17.82 -10.34
C ALA A 376 -4.12 -19.17 -9.67
N ASP A 377 -2.85 -19.62 -9.53
CA ASP A 377 -2.50 -20.81 -8.74
C ASP A 377 -2.97 -20.66 -7.29
N LEU A 378 -2.66 -19.52 -6.66
CA LEU A 378 -3.11 -19.19 -5.31
C LEU A 378 -4.65 -19.08 -5.23
N GLY A 379 -5.30 -18.48 -6.23
CA GLY A 379 -6.76 -18.40 -6.28
C GLY A 379 -7.45 -19.76 -6.37
N GLU A 380 -6.89 -20.71 -7.11
CA GLU A 380 -7.40 -22.11 -7.17
C GLU A 380 -7.22 -22.82 -5.83
N GLU A 381 -6.08 -22.61 -5.17
CA GLU A 381 -5.87 -23.10 -3.80
C GLU A 381 -6.89 -22.55 -2.83
N ALA A 382 -7.11 -21.22 -2.86
CA ALA A 382 -8.12 -20.58 -2.00
C ALA A 382 -9.53 -21.14 -2.19
N ARG A 383 -9.93 -21.39 -3.45
CA ARG A 383 -11.21 -22.03 -3.75
C ARG A 383 -11.32 -23.42 -3.13
N SER A 384 -10.24 -24.18 -3.14
CA SER A 384 -10.18 -25.50 -2.49
C SER A 384 -10.22 -25.42 -0.95
N LEU A 385 -9.68 -24.33 -0.38
CA LEU A 385 -9.72 -24.09 1.07
C LEU A 385 -11.07 -23.55 1.54
N ALA A 386 -11.79 -22.82 0.71
CA ALA A 386 -13.10 -22.24 1.03
C ALA A 386 -14.25 -23.26 0.95
N GLY A 387 -14.11 -24.36 0.20
CA GLY A 387 -15.11 -25.45 0.05
C GLY A 387 -14.83 -26.57 1.01
#